data_5bc8097fed5ae5bf5a5e969703e0037a
#
_entry.id   5bc8097fed5ae5bf5a5e969703e0037a
#
_cell.length_a   1.000
_cell.length_b   1.000
_cell.length_c   1.000
_cell.angle_alpha   90.00
_cell.angle_beta   90.00
_cell.angle_gamma   90.00
#
_symmetry.space_group_name_H-M   'P 1'
#
loop_
_entity.id
_entity.type
_entity.pdbx_description
1 polymer ?
#
loop_
_entity_poly.entity_id
_entity_poly.type
_entity_poly.pdbx_seq_one_letter_code
_entity_poly.pdbx_strand_id
1 'polypeptide(L)'
;MGLGIILIGIALFLIYSSFQAVQEGVTYENANADDITIELPFPGATVGHTFSVLGAARGRWFTNGSFPVVVLSPAGDVVGGSGAATNPPGGDWMTDEFVNYKTTIVLPDTFKGPATLVLKKDNLSGLARNDGSISIQITVQ
;
A
#
# COMPACT_ATOMS: atom_id res chain seq x y z
N MET A 1 19.86 -18.27 38.09
CA MET A 1 20.64 -17.78 36.95
C MET A 1 19.96 -18.06 35.61
N GLY A 2 19.30 -19.17 35.40
CA GLY A 2 18.58 -19.46 34.16
C GLY A 2 17.37 -18.53 33.90
N LEU A 3 16.72 -18.04 34.92
CA LEU A 3 15.54 -17.17 34.79
C LEU A 3 15.88 -15.81 34.15
N GLY A 4 17.03 -15.21 34.46
CA GLY A 4 17.44 -13.92 33.89
C GLY A 4 17.68 -13.98 32.37
N ILE A 5 18.25 -15.08 31.89
CA ILE A 5 18.51 -15.30 30.47
C ILE A 5 17.19 -15.46 29.70
N ILE A 6 16.24 -16.20 30.26
CA ILE A 6 14.92 -16.40 29.65
C ILE A 6 14.16 -15.09 29.53
N LEU A 7 14.19 -14.23 30.56
CA LEU A 7 13.53 -12.91 30.52
C LEU A 7 14.13 -11.99 29.45
N ILE A 8 15.44 -12.00 29.27
CA ILE A 8 16.09 -11.21 28.21
C ILE A 8 15.67 -11.70 26.83
N GLY A 9 15.58 -13.02 26.62
CA GLY A 9 15.13 -13.61 25.36
C GLY A 9 13.69 -13.24 25.03
N ILE A 10 12.79 -13.25 26.02
CA ILE A 10 11.38 -12.86 25.86
C ILE A 10 11.28 -11.37 25.50
N ALA A 11 12.06 -10.50 26.17
CA ALA A 11 12.06 -9.07 25.87
C ALA A 11 12.51 -8.77 24.43
N LEU A 12 13.56 -9.43 23.96
CA LEU A 12 14.04 -9.28 22.57
C LEU A 12 12.99 -9.75 21.57
N PHE A 13 12.31 -10.86 21.84
CA PHE A 13 11.24 -11.36 20.97
C PHE A 13 10.07 -10.39 20.90
N LEU A 14 9.66 -9.79 22.02
CA LEU A 14 8.58 -8.79 22.04
C LEU A 14 8.96 -7.53 21.26
N ILE A 15 10.20 -7.06 21.35
CA ILE A 15 10.69 -5.92 20.56
C ILE A 15 10.63 -6.22 19.06
N TYR A 16 11.07 -7.41 18.67
CA TYR A 16 11.02 -7.83 17.27
C TYR A 16 9.59 -7.91 16.75
N SER A 17 8.67 -8.49 17.51
CA SER A 17 7.26 -8.57 17.14
C SER A 17 6.62 -7.20 17.01
N SER A 18 6.94 -6.26 17.91
CA SER A 18 6.44 -4.88 17.84
C SER A 18 6.93 -4.15 16.60
N PHE A 19 8.19 -4.38 16.22
CA PHE A 19 8.76 -3.79 14.99
C PHE A 19 8.05 -4.30 13.74
N GLN A 20 7.69 -5.59 13.70
CA GLN A 20 6.95 -6.16 12.57
C GLN A 20 5.48 -5.73 12.55
N ALA A 21 4.89 -5.40 13.68
CA ALA A 21 3.51 -4.94 13.79
C ALA A 21 3.26 -3.61 13.05
N VAL A 22 4.32 -2.83 12.73
CA VAL A 22 4.20 -1.61 11.90
C VAL A 22 3.60 -1.90 10.52
N GLN A 23 3.70 -3.14 10.05
CA GLN A 23 3.15 -3.58 8.76
C GLN A 23 1.81 -4.31 8.91
N GLU A 24 1.23 -4.34 10.12
CA GLU A 24 -0.05 -4.97 10.35
C GLU A 24 -1.16 -4.27 9.57
N GLY A 25 -2.06 -5.06 8.99
CA GLY A 25 -3.16 -4.55 8.17
C GLY A 25 -2.79 -4.28 6.72
N VAL A 26 -1.52 -4.44 6.35
CA VAL A 26 -1.05 -4.29 4.97
C VAL A 26 -0.75 -5.68 4.41
N THR A 27 -1.34 -6.00 3.26
CA THR A 27 -1.09 -7.26 2.56
C THR A 27 -0.20 -6.98 1.35
N TYR A 28 0.92 -7.69 1.27
CA TYR A 28 1.84 -7.63 0.14
C TYR A 28 1.72 -8.90 -0.69
N GLU A 29 1.66 -8.77 -1.99
CA GLU A 29 1.75 -9.86 -2.94
C GLU A 29 2.92 -9.61 -3.88
N ASN A 30 3.90 -10.51 -3.85
CA ASN A 30 5.14 -10.40 -4.63
C ASN A 30 5.81 -9.02 -4.46
N ALA A 31 5.77 -8.50 -3.25
CA ALA A 31 6.30 -7.19 -2.87
C ALA A 31 6.51 -7.15 -1.36
N ASN A 32 7.18 -6.12 -0.88
CA ASN A 32 7.38 -5.88 0.55
C ASN A 32 7.54 -4.37 0.82
N ALA A 33 7.78 -4.02 2.08
CA ALA A 33 7.89 -2.62 2.49
C ALA A 33 9.13 -1.91 1.89
N ASP A 34 10.11 -2.65 1.38
CA ASP A 34 11.22 -2.06 0.63
C ASP A 34 10.84 -1.65 -0.78
N ASP A 35 9.69 -2.09 -1.28
CA ASP A 35 9.20 -1.73 -2.60
C ASP A 35 8.27 -0.54 -2.57
N ILE A 36 7.32 -0.54 -1.63
CA ILE A 36 6.26 0.46 -1.55
C ILE A 36 5.68 0.54 -0.14
N THR A 37 5.31 1.73 0.27
CA THR A 37 4.59 1.99 1.52
C THR A 37 3.38 2.88 1.25
N ILE A 38 2.35 2.77 2.09
CA ILE A 38 1.18 3.65 2.09
C ILE A 38 1.22 4.49 3.36
N GLU A 39 1.19 5.81 3.22
CA GLU A 39 1.09 6.73 4.34
C GLU A 39 -0.37 7.05 4.66
N LEU A 40 -1.17 7.33 3.63
CA LEU A 40 -2.61 7.57 3.71
C LEU A 40 -3.35 6.86 2.58
N PRO A 41 -4.53 6.31 2.82
CA PRO A 41 -5.15 6.08 4.13
C PRO A 41 -4.41 4.97 4.89
N PHE A 42 -4.54 4.95 6.22
CA PHE A 42 -3.99 3.85 7.02
C PHE A 42 -4.94 2.63 6.98
N PRO A 43 -4.44 1.41 7.23
CA PRO A 43 -5.27 0.20 7.25
C PRO A 43 -6.44 0.32 8.23
N GLY A 44 -7.65 0.00 7.75
CA GLY A 44 -8.87 0.10 8.54
C GLY A 44 -9.47 1.50 8.61
N ALA A 45 -8.92 2.48 7.91
CA ALA A 45 -9.42 3.84 7.92
C ALA A 45 -10.83 3.94 7.34
N THR A 46 -11.61 4.87 7.87
CA THR A 46 -12.88 5.30 7.26
C THR A 46 -12.59 6.47 6.34
N VAL A 47 -13.05 6.37 5.10
CA VAL A 47 -12.82 7.39 4.07
C VAL A 47 -14.15 7.88 3.50
N GLY A 48 -14.16 9.09 2.95
CA GLY A 48 -15.28 9.59 2.16
C GLY A 48 -15.26 9.04 0.74
N HIS A 49 -16.17 9.49 -0.10
CA HIS A 49 -16.21 9.10 -1.52
C HIS A 49 -15.10 9.73 -2.35
N THR A 50 -14.46 10.76 -1.83
CA THR A 50 -13.25 11.36 -2.41
C THR A 50 -12.18 11.34 -1.34
N PHE A 51 -11.04 10.71 -1.63
CA PHE A 51 -9.94 10.65 -0.67
C PHE A 51 -8.59 10.57 -1.39
N SER A 52 -7.55 11.00 -0.69
CA SER A 52 -6.18 10.95 -1.21
C SER A 52 -5.50 9.66 -0.80
N VAL A 53 -4.69 9.12 -1.70
CA VAL A 53 -3.77 8.01 -1.44
C VAL A 53 -2.36 8.53 -1.67
N LEU A 54 -1.51 8.40 -0.68
CA LEU A 54 -0.12 8.85 -0.78
C LEU A 54 0.83 7.98 0.02
N GLY A 55 2.08 8.01 -0.36
CA GLY A 55 3.15 7.25 0.24
C GLY A 55 4.42 7.34 -0.58
N ALA A 56 5.24 6.31 -0.52
CA ALA A 56 6.48 6.22 -1.28
C ALA A 56 6.62 4.84 -1.92
N ALA A 57 7.13 4.81 -3.15
CA ALA A 57 7.40 3.58 -3.88
C ALA A 57 8.76 3.69 -4.58
N ARG A 58 9.46 2.56 -4.71
CA ARG A 58 10.67 2.52 -5.53
C ARG A 58 10.33 2.87 -6.98
N GLY A 59 11.26 3.52 -7.67
CA GLY A 59 11.03 3.96 -9.04
C GLY A 59 10.58 2.85 -9.98
N ARG A 60 11.03 1.62 -9.76
CA ARG A 60 10.61 0.44 -10.54
C ARG A 60 9.13 0.09 -10.42
N TRP A 61 8.40 0.65 -9.45
CA TRP A 61 6.96 0.48 -9.30
C TRP A 61 6.18 1.27 -10.36
N PHE A 62 6.78 2.33 -10.87
CA PHE A 62 6.17 3.22 -11.85
C PHE A 62 6.43 2.74 -13.29
N THR A 63 5.50 3.09 -14.18
CA THR A 63 5.71 3.07 -15.63
C THR A 63 5.14 4.37 -16.20
N ASN A 64 5.93 5.07 -16.99
CA ASN A 64 5.57 6.40 -17.51
C ASN A 64 5.15 7.38 -16.40
N GLY A 65 5.79 7.27 -15.25
CA GLY A 65 5.56 8.17 -14.12
C GLY A 65 4.34 7.88 -13.27
N SER A 66 3.67 6.75 -13.47
CA SER A 66 2.48 6.38 -12.70
C SER A 66 2.34 4.87 -12.50
N PHE A 67 1.42 4.48 -11.63
CA PHE A 67 1.02 3.08 -11.44
C PHE A 67 -0.46 3.00 -11.07
N PRO A 68 -1.13 1.86 -11.34
CA PRO A 68 -2.57 1.73 -11.10
C PRO A 68 -2.91 1.63 -9.61
N VAL A 69 -3.97 2.32 -9.21
CA VAL A 69 -4.58 2.22 -7.89
C VAL A 69 -6.07 1.93 -8.10
N VAL A 70 -6.57 0.87 -7.49
CA VAL A 70 -7.97 0.46 -7.62
C VAL A 70 -8.62 0.26 -6.27
N VAL A 71 -9.92 0.42 -6.20
CA VAL A 71 -10.74 0.10 -5.04
C VAL A 71 -11.67 -1.03 -5.42
N LEU A 72 -11.65 -2.11 -4.64
CA LEU A 72 -12.45 -3.30 -4.86
C LEU A 72 -13.57 -3.39 -3.82
N SER A 73 -14.76 -3.80 -4.27
CA SER A 73 -15.86 -4.18 -3.39
C SER A 73 -15.53 -5.50 -2.67
N PRO A 74 -16.29 -5.90 -1.63
CA PRO A 74 -16.11 -7.22 -1.00
C PRO A 74 -16.25 -8.39 -1.97
N ALA A 75 -17.00 -8.21 -3.05
CA ALA A 75 -17.13 -9.23 -4.09
C ALA A 75 -15.95 -9.27 -5.07
N GLY A 76 -15.01 -8.32 -4.95
CA GLY A 76 -13.84 -8.24 -5.82
C GLY A 76 -14.03 -7.41 -7.08
N ASP A 77 -15.16 -6.70 -7.21
CA ASP A 77 -15.43 -5.83 -8.35
C ASP A 77 -14.73 -4.47 -8.19
N VAL A 78 -14.21 -3.94 -9.26
CA VAL A 78 -13.62 -2.60 -9.26
C VAL A 78 -14.73 -1.55 -9.16
N VAL A 79 -14.71 -0.76 -8.08
CA VAL A 79 -15.69 0.32 -7.86
C VAL A 79 -15.11 1.70 -8.14
N GLY A 80 -13.81 1.81 -8.24
CA GLY A 80 -13.13 3.05 -8.61
C GLY A 80 -11.64 2.82 -8.77
N GLY A 81 -10.96 3.82 -9.28
CA GLY A 81 -9.51 3.75 -9.46
C GLY A 81 -8.94 4.99 -10.10
N SER A 82 -7.63 5.08 -10.08
CA SER A 82 -6.86 6.18 -10.67
C SER A 82 -5.41 5.74 -10.86
N GLY A 83 -4.61 6.56 -11.52
CA GLY A 83 -3.16 6.40 -11.57
C GLY A 83 -2.49 7.24 -10.49
N ALA A 84 -1.62 6.62 -9.69
CA ALA A 84 -0.77 7.36 -8.77
C ALA A 84 0.44 7.90 -9.53
N ALA A 85 0.71 9.18 -9.39
CA ALA A 85 1.82 9.86 -10.05
C ALA A 85 2.81 10.37 -9.00
N THR A 86 3.99 10.82 -9.46
CA THR A 86 4.99 11.41 -8.57
C THR A 86 4.44 12.63 -7.82
N ASN A 87 4.86 12.80 -6.59
CA ASN A 87 4.47 13.92 -5.74
C ASN A 87 5.74 14.63 -5.18
N PRO A 88 6.09 15.83 -5.64
CA PRO A 88 5.33 16.69 -6.57
C PRO A 88 5.27 16.15 -8.01
N PRO A 89 4.28 16.61 -8.80
CA PRO A 89 4.16 16.21 -10.19
C PRO A 89 5.42 16.50 -11.00
N GLY A 90 5.75 15.60 -11.93
CA GLY A 90 6.94 15.72 -12.77
C GLY A 90 8.25 15.34 -12.08
N GLY A 91 8.19 14.71 -10.91
CA GLY A 91 9.37 14.21 -10.21
C GLY A 91 10.05 13.06 -10.96
N ASP A 92 11.32 12.84 -10.63
CA ASP A 92 12.10 11.76 -11.24
C ASP A 92 11.72 10.42 -10.63
N TRP A 93 11.06 9.57 -11.43
CA TRP A 93 10.69 8.21 -11.05
C TRP A 93 11.68 7.16 -11.59
N MET A 94 12.57 7.54 -12.52
CA MET A 94 13.56 6.64 -13.12
C MET A 94 14.78 6.49 -12.23
N THR A 95 14.55 5.91 -11.05
CA THR A 95 15.54 5.72 -10.00
C THR A 95 15.21 4.45 -9.21
N ASP A 96 16.18 3.87 -8.52
CA ASP A 96 15.96 2.78 -7.56
C ASP A 96 15.57 3.30 -6.17
N GLU A 97 15.66 4.61 -5.95
CA GLU A 97 15.29 5.24 -4.68
C GLU A 97 13.78 5.27 -4.48
N PHE A 98 13.36 5.57 -3.24
CA PHE A 98 11.96 5.85 -2.96
C PHE A 98 11.53 7.17 -3.58
N VAL A 99 10.38 7.12 -4.24
CA VAL A 99 9.75 8.28 -4.87
C VAL A 99 8.37 8.47 -4.25
N ASN A 100 8.07 9.66 -3.78
CA ASN A 100 6.75 9.97 -3.25
C ASN A 100 5.72 9.92 -4.37
N TYR A 101 4.55 9.36 -4.06
CA TYR A 101 3.41 9.29 -4.97
C TYR A 101 2.16 9.86 -4.32
N LYS A 102 1.22 10.24 -5.15
CA LYS A 102 -0.10 10.70 -4.72
C LYS A 102 -1.13 10.45 -5.81
N THR A 103 -2.34 10.12 -5.40
CA THR A 103 -3.52 10.15 -6.26
C THR A 103 -4.74 10.54 -5.44
N THR A 104 -5.79 10.95 -6.12
CA THR A 104 -7.12 11.17 -5.54
C THR A 104 -8.08 10.16 -6.13
N ILE A 105 -8.76 9.43 -5.24
CA ILE A 105 -9.77 8.45 -5.62
C ILE A 105 -11.14 9.10 -5.47
N VAL A 106 -11.98 8.94 -6.48
CA VAL A 106 -13.37 9.37 -6.46
C VAL A 106 -14.25 8.15 -6.68
N LEU A 107 -15.12 7.86 -5.73
CA LEU A 107 -16.02 6.71 -5.76
C LEU A 107 -17.46 7.18 -6.01
N PRO A 108 -18.31 6.30 -6.60
CA PRO A 108 -19.73 6.59 -6.72
C PRO A 108 -20.39 6.84 -5.36
N ASP A 109 -21.27 7.81 -5.26
CA ASP A 109 -22.00 8.13 -4.02
C ASP A 109 -22.85 6.98 -3.51
N THR A 110 -23.18 6.05 -4.39
CA THR A 110 -23.98 4.85 -4.07
C THR A 110 -23.17 3.75 -3.39
N PHE A 111 -21.84 3.80 -3.46
CA PHE A 111 -21.00 2.79 -2.82
C PHE A 111 -20.70 3.18 -1.37
N LYS A 112 -21.00 2.27 -0.44
CA LYS A 112 -20.71 2.43 0.99
C LYS A 112 -20.31 1.08 1.57
N GLY A 113 -19.47 1.11 2.60
CA GLY A 113 -19.11 -0.06 3.36
C GLY A 113 -17.67 -0.50 3.14
N PRO A 114 -17.36 -1.76 3.49
CA PRO A 114 -15.99 -2.29 3.38
C PRO A 114 -15.51 -2.30 1.93
N ALA A 115 -14.24 -1.99 1.76
CA ALA A 115 -13.57 -2.03 0.46
C ALA A 115 -12.10 -2.38 0.64
N THR A 116 -11.46 -2.80 -0.44
CA THR A 116 -10.03 -3.05 -0.48
C THR A 116 -9.39 -2.05 -1.43
N LEU A 117 -8.43 -1.29 -0.92
CA LEU A 117 -7.58 -0.41 -1.72
C LEU A 117 -6.36 -1.20 -2.16
N VAL A 118 -6.10 -1.24 -3.46
CA VAL A 118 -4.99 -2.00 -4.06
C VAL A 118 -4.13 -1.07 -4.90
N LEU A 119 -2.83 -1.03 -4.61
CA LEU A 119 -1.83 -0.34 -5.40
C LEU A 119 -1.02 -1.40 -6.15
N LYS A 120 -1.06 -1.35 -7.47
CA LYS A 120 -0.45 -2.37 -8.33
C LYS A 120 0.83 -1.85 -8.94
N LYS A 121 1.86 -2.70 -8.96
CA LYS A 121 3.04 -2.43 -9.77
C LYS A 121 2.63 -2.44 -11.24
N ASP A 122 3.00 -1.39 -11.97
CA ASP A 122 2.76 -1.39 -13.41
C ASP A 122 3.75 -2.35 -14.09
N ASN A 123 3.21 -3.34 -14.79
CA ASN A 123 3.99 -4.44 -15.36
C ASN A 123 3.77 -4.53 -16.87
N LEU A 124 4.69 -3.93 -17.62
CA LEU A 124 4.65 -3.96 -19.09
C LEU A 124 5.09 -5.30 -19.68
N SER A 125 5.77 -6.15 -18.91
CA SER A 125 6.28 -7.44 -19.40
C SER A 125 5.16 -8.44 -19.70
N GLY A 126 3.99 -8.28 -19.05
CA GLY A 126 2.90 -9.25 -19.13
C GLY A 126 3.17 -10.57 -18.41
N LEU A 127 4.33 -10.71 -17.77
CA LEU A 127 4.70 -11.93 -17.03
C LEU A 127 4.21 -11.80 -15.58
N ALA A 128 3.41 -12.75 -15.13
CA ALA A 128 2.82 -12.75 -13.79
C ALA A 128 3.89 -12.68 -12.68
N ARG A 129 5.09 -13.21 -12.89
CA ARG A 129 6.20 -13.15 -11.95
C ARG A 129 6.68 -11.71 -11.66
N ASN A 130 6.36 -10.77 -12.54
CA ASN A 130 6.70 -9.35 -12.39
C ASN A 130 5.55 -8.53 -11.83
N ASP A 131 4.39 -9.14 -11.60
CA ASP A 131 3.29 -8.49 -10.91
C ASP A 131 3.67 -8.26 -9.44
N GLY A 132 3.14 -7.20 -8.88
CA GLY A 132 3.27 -6.92 -7.46
C GLY A 132 2.10 -6.06 -7.01
N SER A 133 1.70 -6.20 -5.77
CA SER A 133 0.65 -5.37 -5.22
C SER A 133 0.78 -5.20 -3.70
N ILE A 134 0.17 -4.13 -3.23
CA ILE A 134 -0.03 -3.86 -1.82
C ILE A 134 -1.49 -3.50 -1.63
N SER A 135 -2.12 -4.02 -0.59
CA SER A 135 -3.53 -3.75 -0.31
C SER A 135 -3.78 -3.50 1.17
N ILE A 136 -4.79 -2.69 1.42
CA ILE A 136 -5.31 -2.43 2.76
C ILE A 136 -6.83 -2.45 2.72
N GLN A 137 -7.44 -2.76 3.88
CA GLN A 137 -8.88 -2.63 4.06
C GLN A 137 -9.22 -1.19 4.46
N ILE A 138 -10.31 -0.68 3.89
CA ILE A 138 -10.88 0.63 4.23
C ILE A 138 -12.40 0.48 4.36
N THR A 139 -13.04 1.48 4.94
CA THR A 139 -14.50 1.57 4.98
C THR A 139 -14.93 2.88 4.34
N VAL A 140 -15.78 2.80 3.34
CA VAL A 140 -16.34 3.98 2.66
C VAL A 140 -17.62 4.38 3.35
N GLN A 141 -17.69 5.65 3.70
CA GLN A 141 -18.77 6.21 4.50
C GLN A 141 -19.79 6.97 3.66
#